data_d53cca887f45b27ca5887ede60220c1a
#
_entry.id   d53cca887f45b27ca5887ede60220c1a
#
_cell.length_a   1.000
_cell.length_b   1.000
_cell.length_c   1.000
_cell.angle_alpha   90.00
_cell.angle_beta   90.00
_cell.angle_gamma   90.00
#
_symmetry.space_group_name_H-M   'P 1'
#
loop_
_entity.id
_entity.type
_entity.pdbx_description
1 polymer ?
#
loop_
_entity_poly.entity_id
_entity_poly.type
_entity_poly.pdbx_seq_one_letter_code
_entity_poly.pdbx_strand_id
1 'polypeptide(L)'
;MFEDKIAVVTGGASGIGKCICEEFEKRGTKVCVIDIRDNPYFVGDIGDEQTLRHFADTVIKQYGHVDYLINNALPLMKGINDCSYDEFNDALRVGVTAPFMLTQLFLKHFAPGASIVNISSSRDRMSQPFTESYSAAKGGISALTHALAVSLAGKVRVNSISPGWIDTKNNHYRGADANQHPAGRVGTPLDIANMVLYLCSEQAGFITGENICIDGGMTHQMIYHGDFGWHLETVGES
;
A
#
# COMPACT_ATOMS: atom_id res chain seq x y z
N MET A 1 18.57 9.62 -10.79
CA MET A 1 17.58 8.53 -10.89
C MET A 1 16.16 9.03 -10.57
N PHE A 2 15.95 9.74 -9.45
CA PHE A 2 14.63 10.25 -9.02
C PHE A 2 14.42 11.74 -9.26
N GLU A 3 15.45 12.48 -9.62
CA GLU A 3 15.40 13.91 -9.89
C GLU A 3 14.47 14.23 -11.06
N ASP A 4 13.62 15.22 -10.88
CA ASP A 4 12.59 15.67 -11.83
C ASP A 4 11.54 14.63 -12.24
N LYS A 5 11.49 13.47 -11.58
CA LYS A 5 10.45 12.46 -11.77
C LYS A 5 9.12 12.90 -11.12
N ILE A 6 8.02 12.36 -11.63
CA ILE A 6 6.66 12.64 -11.15
C ILE A 6 6.12 11.41 -10.44
N ALA A 7 5.86 11.53 -9.14
CA ALA A 7 5.25 10.48 -8.31
C ALA A 7 3.84 10.87 -7.89
N VAL A 8 2.88 10.00 -8.13
CA VAL A 8 1.51 10.09 -7.61
C VAL A 8 1.41 9.17 -6.40
N VAL A 9 0.94 9.70 -5.26
CA VAL A 9 0.80 8.94 -4.01
C VAL A 9 -0.60 9.12 -3.42
N THR A 10 -1.36 8.03 -3.29
CA THR A 10 -2.64 8.06 -2.59
C THR A 10 -2.44 7.83 -1.09
N GLY A 11 -3.18 8.56 -0.25
CA GLY A 11 -3.01 8.48 1.22
C GLY A 11 -1.67 9.02 1.70
N GLY A 12 -1.14 10.06 1.04
CA GLY A 12 0.19 10.61 1.28
C GLY A 12 0.31 11.59 2.45
N ALA A 13 -0.80 11.96 3.10
CA ALA A 13 -0.78 12.95 4.19
C ALA A 13 -0.32 12.39 5.55
N SER A 14 -0.20 11.08 5.71
CA SER A 14 0.17 10.46 6.99
C SER A 14 0.84 9.10 6.85
N GLY A 15 1.45 8.62 7.94
CA GLY A 15 1.96 7.26 8.09
C GLY A 15 2.96 6.84 7.00
N ILE A 16 2.74 5.68 6.41
CA ILE A 16 3.61 5.12 5.36
C ILE A 16 3.63 6.04 4.13
N GLY A 17 2.45 6.50 3.67
CA GLY A 17 2.34 7.36 2.51
C GLY A 17 3.12 8.67 2.65
N LYS A 18 3.04 9.32 3.82
CA LYS A 18 3.81 10.54 4.11
C LYS A 18 5.33 10.27 4.05
N CYS A 19 5.78 9.19 4.66
CA CYS A 19 7.20 8.82 4.60
C CYS A 19 7.67 8.57 3.16
N ILE A 20 6.84 7.91 2.34
CA ILE A 20 7.13 7.70 0.91
C ILE A 20 7.27 9.05 0.19
N CYS A 21 6.34 9.99 0.42
CA CYS A 21 6.40 11.33 -0.17
C CYS A 21 7.71 12.05 0.21
N GLU A 22 8.03 12.10 1.51
CA GLU A 22 9.24 12.73 2.01
C GLU A 22 10.52 12.12 1.41
N GLU A 23 10.56 10.79 1.25
CA GLU A 23 11.71 10.12 0.67
C GLU A 23 11.86 10.36 -0.84
N PHE A 24 10.76 10.51 -1.57
CA PHE A 24 10.80 10.96 -2.97
C PHE A 24 11.26 12.41 -3.09
N GLU A 25 10.69 13.32 -2.29
CA GLU A 25 11.03 14.75 -2.30
C GLU A 25 12.52 14.99 -1.97
N LYS A 26 13.08 14.29 -0.98
CA LYS A 26 14.52 14.32 -0.66
C LYS A 26 15.42 13.96 -1.84
N ARG A 27 14.88 13.28 -2.86
CA ARG A 27 15.59 12.84 -4.06
C ARG A 27 15.26 13.66 -5.31
N GLY A 28 14.55 14.79 -5.13
CA GLY A 28 14.21 15.70 -6.21
C GLY A 28 12.97 15.31 -7.03
N THR A 29 12.21 14.29 -6.58
CA THR A 29 10.95 13.90 -7.24
C THR A 29 9.84 14.90 -6.92
N LYS A 30 9.02 15.26 -7.90
CA LYS A 30 7.79 16.04 -7.70
C LYS A 30 6.68 15.09 -7.25
N VAL A 31 6.09 15.34 -6.08
CA VAL A 31 5.09 14.45 -5.49
C VAL A 31 3.69 15.05 -5.59
N CYS A 32 2.77 14.29 -6.17
CA CYS A 32 1.36 14.61 -6.31
C CYS A 32 0.55 13.74 -5.34
N VAL A 33 0.19 14.32 -4.19
CA VAL A 33 -0.59 13.62 -3.16
C VAL A 33 -2.09 13.77 -3.40
N ILE A 34 -2.86 12.69 -3.25
CA ILE A 34 -4.30 12.75 -2.99
C ILE A 34 -4.60 12.06 -1.65
N ASP A 35 -5.28 12.77 -0.77
CA ASP A 35 -5.67 12.28 0.55
C ASP A 35 -6.99 12.98 0.97
N ILE A 36 -7.80 12.33 1.81
CA ILE A 36 -8.96 12.96 2.44
C ILE A 36 -8.56 13.99 3.50
N ARG A 37 -7.34 13.90 4.00
CA ARG A 37 -6.74 14.85 4.95
C ARG A 37 -6.12 16.03 4.20
N ASP A 38 -6.02 17.14 4.93
CA ASP A 38 -5.35 18.34 4.42
C ASP A 38 -3.91 18.02 3.98
N ASN A 39 -3.57 18.48 2.78
CA ASN A 39 -2.26 18.32 2.16
C ASN A 39 -2.05 19.41 1.10
N PRO A 40 -0.80 19.69 0.71
CA PRO A 40 -0.49 20.83 -0.17
C PRO A 40 -0.88 20.60 -1.64
N TYR A 41 -1.30 19.40 -2.05
CA TYR A 41 -1.54 19.11 -3.47
C TYR A 41 -3.03 18.93 -3.80
N PHE A 42 -3.69 17.89 -3.28
CA PHE A 42 -5.07 17.61 -3.61
C PHE A 42 -5.82 16.92 -2.45
N VAL A 43 -6.84 17.59 -1.90
CA VAL A 43 -7.71 17.03 -0.88
C VAL A 43 -8.93 16.39 -1.56
N GLY A 44 -9.14 15.10 -1.37
CA GLY A 44 -10.25 14.38 -1.99
C GLY A 44 -10.32 12.90 -1.61
N ASP A 45 -11.52 12.36 -1.74
CA ASP A 45 -11.78 10.94 -1.49
C ASP A 45 -11.55 10.12 -2.76
N ILE A 46 -10.63 9.16 -2.71
CA ILE A 46 -10.37 8.25 -3.84
C ILE A 46 -11.47 7.20 -4.04
N GLY A 47 -12.39 7.05 -3.11
CA GLY A 47 -13.61 6.25 -3.28
C GLY A 47 -14.61 6.86 -4.26
N ASP A 48 -14.45 8.14 -4.61
CA ASP A 48 -15.30 8.85 -5.59
C ASP A 48 -14.62 8.93 -6.96
N GLU A 49 -15.32 8.45 -7.98
CA GLU A 49 -14.81 8.42 -9.37
C GLU A 49 -14.54 9.83 -9.93
N GLN A 50 -15.39 10.79 -9.64
CA GLN A 50 -15.23 12.15 -10.17
C GLN A 50 -14.01 12.83 -9.55
N THR A 51 -13.77 12.60 -8.28
CA THR A 51 -12.56 13.04 -7.57
C THR A 51 -11.31 12.46 -8.19
N LEU A 52 -11.30 11.16 -8.51
CA LEU A 52 -10.16 10.52 -9.16
C LEU A 52 -9.89 11.11 -10.56
N ARG A 53 -10.93 11.35 -11.34
CA ARG A 53 -10.81 12.00 -12.67
C ARG A 53 -10.25 13.41 -12.57
N HIS A 54 -10.80 14.23 -11.67
CA HIS A 54 -10.31 15.59 -11.47
C HIS A 54 -8.86 15.63 -10.98
N PHE A 55 -8.50 14.75 -10.07
CA PHE A 55 -7.10 14.62 -9.61
C PHE A 55 -6.17 14.22 -10.76
N ALA A 56 -6.51 13.18 -11.53
CA ALA A 56 -5.70 12.74 -12.66
C ALA A 56 -5.54 13.82 -13.71
N ASP A 57 -6.62 14.52 -14.06
CA ASP A 57 -6.58 15.65 -14.99
C ASP A 57 -5.67 16.79 -14.48
N THR A 58 -5.69 17.05 -13.17
CA THR A 58 -4.82 18.06 -12.54
C THR A 58 -3.35 17.68 -12.70
N VAL A 59 -2.98 16.43 -12.40
CA VAL A 59 -1.60 15.93 -12.56
C VAL A 59 -1.16 15.99 -14.02
N ILE A 60 -2.00 15.48 -14.95
CA ILE A 60 -1.70 15.46 -16.38
C ILE A 60 -1.52 16.88 -16.94
N LYS A 61 -2.38 17.81 -16.52
CA LYS A 61 -2.32 19.21 -16.97
C LYS A 61 -1.05 19.90 -16.50
N GLN A 62 -0.59 19.56 -15.29
CA GLN A 62 0.59 20.17 -14.69
C GLN A 62 1.91 19.59 -15.21
N TYR A 63 1.97 18.28 -15.42
CA TYR A 63 3.24 17.57 -15.68
C TYR A 63 3.27 16.78 -17.00
N GLY A 64 2.11 16.45 -17.57
CA GLY A 64 2.01 15.70 -18.82
C GLY A 64 2.26 14.19 -18.72
N HIS A 65 2.96 13.74 -17.68
CA HIS A 65 3.32 12.33 -17.49
C HIS A 65 3.41 11.95 -16.01
N VAL A 66 3.47 10.63 -15.74
CA VAL A 66 3.68 10.04 -14.42
C VAL A 66 4.78 8.97 -14.53
N ASP A 67 5.79 9.05 -13.67
CA ASP A 67 6.84 8.04 -13.56
C ASP A 67 6.48 6.97 -12.53
N TYR A 68 5.88 7.36 -11.40
CA TYR A 68 5.56 6.45 -10.30
C TYR A 68 4.12 6.65 -9.82
N LEU A 69 3.36 5.55 -9.72
CA LEU A 69 2.04 5.53 -9.10
C LEU A 69 2.08 4.65 -7.85
N ILE A 70 1.89 5.25 -6.67
CA ILE A 70 1.92 4.56 -5.39
C ILE A 70 0.51 4.54 -4.81
N ASN A 71 -0.15 3.39 -4.89
CA ASN A 71 -1.46 3.16 -4.32
C ASN A 71 -1.33 2.74 -2.86
N ASN A 72 -1.39 3.71 -1.94
CA ASN A 72 -1.14 3.50 -0.51
C ASN A 72 -2.37 3.78 0.37
N ALA A 73 -3.40 4.47 -0.11
CA ALA A 73 -4.56 4.80 0.71
C ALA A 73 -5.15 3.57 1.41
N LEU A 74 -5.54 3.78 2.68
CA LEU A 74 -5.97 2.72 3.56
C LEU A 74 -7.48 2.46 3.41
N PRO A 75 -7.93 1.26 3.02
CA PRO A 75 -9.35 0.93 3.01
C PRO A 75 -9.90 0.73 4.42
N LEU A 76 -11.23 0.80 4.55
CA LEU A 76 -11.94 0.53 5.79
C LEU A 76 -11.67 -0.89 6.29
N MET A 77 -11.51 -1.04 7.60
CA MET A 77 -11.34 -2.34 8.27
C MET A 77 -12.50 -2.58 9.24
N LYS A 78 -13.47 -3.38 8.81
CA LYS A 78 -14.61 -3.87 9.58
C LYS A 78 -14.88 -5.34 9.30
N GLY A 79 -15.52 -6.00 10.25
CA GLY A 79 -15.78 -7.43 10.24
C GLY A 79 -17.25 -7.80 10.04
N ILE A 80 -17.48 -9.12 9.99
CA ILE A 80 -18.79 -9.71 9.69
C ILE A 80 -19.90 -9.30 10.65
N ASN A 81 -19.55 -8.85 11.86
CA ASN A 81 -20.54 -8.48 12.88
C ASN A 81 -21.14 -7.08 12.68
N ASP A 82 -20.41 -6.16 12.03
CA ASP A 82 -20.75 -4.74 12.00
C ASP A 82 -20.48 -4.03 10.66
N CYS A 83 -19.95 -4.77 9.67
CA CYS A 83 -19.69 -4.23 8.34
C CYS A 83 -20.96 -4.27 7.50
N SER A 84 -21.51 -3.12 7.14
CA SER A 84 -22.63 -3.04 6.20
C SER A 84 -22.18 -3.35 4.77
N TYR A 85 -23.15 -3.61 3.88
CA TYR A 85 -22.92 -3.79 2.45
C TYR A 85 -22.19 -2.59 1.82
N ASP A 86 -22.61 -1.37 2.14
CA ASP A 86 -22.01 -0.16 1.60
C ASP A 86 -20.60 0.07 2.11
N GLU A 87 -20.34 -0.19 3.39
CA GLU A 87 -19.00 -0.10 3.98
C GLU A 87 -18.05 -1.15 3.39
N PHE A 88 -18.53 -2.37 3.14
CA PHE A 88 -17.73 -3.39 2.46
C PHE A 88 -17.36 -2.96 1.03
N ASN A 89 -18.34 -2.44 0.28
CA ASN A 89 -18.10 -1.91 -1.07
C ASN A 89 -17.17 -0.69 -1.05
N ASP A 90 -17.26 0.14 -0.03
CA ASP A 90 -16.34 1.28 0.14
C ASP A 90 -14.90 0.82 0.35
N ALA A 91 -14.69 -0.21 1.18
CA ALA A 91 -13.37 -0.81 1.33
C ALA A 91 -12.79 -1.32 -0.01
N LEU A 92 -13.63 -1.94 -0.85
CA LEU A 92 -13.21 -2.39 -2.17
C LEU A 92 -12.98 -1.22 -3.15
N ARG A 93 -13.81 -0.16 -3.09
CA ARG A 93 -13.61 1.05 -3.90
C ARG A 93 -12.25 1.67 -3.62
N VAL A 94 -11.93 1.89 -2.35
CA VAL A 94 -10.65 2.50 -1.94
C VAL A 94 -9.47 1.55 -2.20
N GLY A 95 -9.59 0.27 -1.86
CA GLY A 95 -8.47 -0.67 -1.87
C GLY A 95 -8.18 -1.31 -3.23
N VAL A 96 -9.14 -1.35 -4.14
CA VAL A 96 -9.02 -2.08 -5.42
C VAL A 96 -9.44 -1.22 -6.61
N THR A 97 -10.67 -0.66 -6.56
CA THR A 97 -11.23 0.04 -7.72
C THR A 97 -10.49 1.35 -8.01
N ALA A 98 -10.13 2.12 -7.00
CA ALA A 98 -9.38 3.37 -7.17
C ALA A 98 -7.97 3.14 -7.75
N PRO A 99 -7.15 2.17 -7.28
CA PRO A 99 -5.90 1.78 -7.93
C PRO A 99 -6.05 1.39 -9.40
N PHE A 100 -7.08 0.59 -9.72
CA PHE A 100 -7.40 0.24 -11.12
C PHE A 100 -7.74 1.49 -11.93
N MET A 101 -8.62 2.34 -11.43
CA MET A 101 -9.08 3.54 -12.11
C MET A 101 -7.94 4.55 -12.34
N LEU A 102 -7.09 4.80 -11.34
CA LEU A 102 -5.91 5.66 -11.51
C LEU A 102 -4.95 5.10 -12.57
N THR A 103 -4.72 3.78 -12.56
CA THR A 103 -3.91 3.13 -13.58
C THR A 103 -4.51 3.35 -14.98
N GLN A 104 -5.82 3.25 -15.14
CA GLN A 104 -6.52 3.49 -16.40
C GLN A 104 -6.43 4.96 -16.84
N LEU A 105 -6.63 5.90 -15.92
CA LEU A 105 -6.55 7.34 -16.20
C LEU A 105 -5.14 7.76 -16.64
N PHE A 106 -4.10 7.20 -16.04
CA PHE A 106 -2.71 7.48 -16.39
C PHE A 106 -2.14 6.61 -17.51
N LEU A 107 -2.91 5.66 -18.07
CA LEU A 107 -2.40 4.65 -19.03
C LEU A 107 -1.62 5.22 -20.22
N LYS A 108 -2.05 6.35 -20.76
CA LYS A 108 -1.40 7.03 -21.90
C LYS A 108 -0.33 8.05 -21.46
N HIS A 109 -0.19 8.25 -20.17
CA HIS A 109 0.65 9.25 -19.54
C HIS A 109 1.80 8.66 -18.74
N PHE A 110 1.88 7.34 -18.61
CA PHE A 110 3.05 6.71 -18.00
C PHE A 110 4.30 6.96 -18.83
N ALA A 111 5.35 7.46 -18.18
CA ALA A 111 6.66 7.65 -18.78
C ALA A 111 7.30 6.28 -19.13
N PRO A 112 8.23 6.23 -20.11
CA PRO A 112 9.02 5.03 -20.32
C PRO A 112 9.76 4.59 -19.04
N GLY A 113 9.62 3.30 -18.68
CA GLY A 113 10.20 2.77 -17.46
C GLY A 113 9.42 3.06 -16.16
N ALA A 114 8.19 3.56 -16.28
CA ALA A 114 7.31 3.83 -15.15
C ALA A 114 7.08 2.59 -14.27
N SER A 115 6.76 2.84 -12.98
CA SER A 115 6.49 1.80 -12.01
C SER A 115 5.22 2.10 -11.21
N ILE A 116 4.39 1.08 -11.01
CA ILE A 116 3.25 1.10 -10.09
C ILE A 116 3.63 0.25 -8.88
N VAL A 117 3.47 0.81 -7.68
CA VAL A 117 3.63 0.07 -6.42
C VAL A 117 2.33 0.15 -5.61
N ASN A 118 1.73 -1.01 -5.38
CA ASN A 118 0.52 -1.15 -4.60
C ASN A 118 0.87 -1.52 -3.15
N ILE A 119 0.40 -0.78 -2.17
CA ILE A 119 0.59 -1.13 -0.76
C ILE A 119 -0.55 -2.06 -0.32
N SER A 120 -0.25 -3.35 -0.29
CA SER A 120 -1.12 -4.39 0.23
C SER A 120 -0.99 -4.51 1.76
N SER A 121 -0.94 -5.70 2.28
CA SER A 121 -0.72 -6.05 3.70
C SER A 121 -0.40 -7.53 3.81
N SER A 122 0.26 -7.96 4.88
CA SER A 122 0.32 -9.37 5.27
C SER A 122 -1.08 -10.03 5.41
N ARG A 123 -2.12 -9.19 5.58
CA ARG A 123 -3.54 -9.61 5.61
C ARG A 123 -4.13 -9.98 4.24
N ASP A 124 -3.35 -9.95 3.19
CA ASP A 124 -3.74 -10.53 1.89
C ASP A 124 -3.74 -12.08 1.91
N ARG A 125 -3.05 -12.69 2.89
CA ARG A 125 -2.91 -14.14 3.08
C ARG A 125 -3.06 -14.62 4.52
N MET A 126 -3.14 -13.70 5.51
CA MET A 126 -3.37 -13.96 6.92
C MET A 126 -4.47 -13.04 7.42
N SER A 127 -5.19 -13.42 8.48
CA SER A 127 -6.25 -12.58 9.03
C SER A 127 -6.31 -12.65 10.54
N GLN A 128 -6.82 -11.60 11.14
CA GLN A 128 -7.38 -11.61 12.47
C GLN A 128 -8.91 -11.60 12.37
N PRO A 129 -9.65 -12.08 13.36
CA PRO A 129 -11.10 -11.98 13.35
C PRO A 129 -11.57 -10.53 13.11
N PHE A 130 -12.71 -10.38 12.44
CA PHE A 130 -13.39 -9.10 12.20
C PHE A 130 -12.59 -8.10 11.35
N THR A 131 -11.88 -8.59 10.33
CA THR A 131 -11.11 -7.75 9.39
C THR A 131 -11.44 -8.04 7.93
N GLU A 132 -12.62 -8.62 7.66
CA GLU A 132 -12.97 -9.18 6.36
C GLU A 132 -12.95 -8.14 5.24
N SER A 133 -13.48 -6.93 5.45
CA SER A 133 -13.49 -5.87 4.43
C SER A 133 -12.07 -5.46 4.02
N TYR A 134 -11.17 -5.34 4.99
CA TYR A 134 -9.78 -5.00 4.77
C TYR A 134 -9.01 -6.14 4.09
N SER A 135 -9.17 -7.37 4.58
CA SER A 135 -8.52 -8.56 4.01
C SER A 135 -8.96 -8.80 2.57
N ALA A 136 -10.25 -8.62 2.26
CA ALA A 136 -10.77 -8.71 0.90
C ALA A 136 -10.13 -7.66 -0.02
N ALA A 137 -10.05 -6.40 0.44
CA ALA A 137 -9.42 -5.32 -0.33
C ALA A 137 -7.92 -5.58 -0.55
N LYS A 138 -7.19 -6.05 0.48
CA LYS A 138 -5.74 -6.30 0.39
C LYS A 138 -5.42 -7.57 -0.41
N GLY A 139 -6.25 -8.60 -0.37
CA GLY A 139 -6.18 -9.74 -1.29
C GLY A 139 -6.49 -9.32 -2.73
N GLY A 140 -7.52 -8.48 -2.92
CA GLY A 140 -7.90 -7.95 -4.21
C GLY A 140 -6.81 -7.14 -4.90
N ILE A 141 -6.12 -6.23 -4.16
CA ILE A 141 -5.02 -5.44 -4.74
C ILE A 141 -3.79 -6.30 -5.07
N SER A 142 -3.52 -7.36 -4.28
CA SER A 142 -2.45 -8.31 -4.60
C SER A 142 -2.74 -9.07 -5.90
N ALA A 143 -3.99 -9.50 -6.10
CA ALA A 143 -4.43 -10.12 -7.36
C ALA A 143 -4.41 -9.13 -8.54
N LEU A 144 -4.87 -7.90 -8.33
CA LEU A 144 -4.85 -6.84 -9.35
C LEU A 144 -3.42 -6.53 -9.81
N THR A 145 -2.44 -6.62 -8.92
CA THR A 145 -1.03 -6.36 -9.20
C THR A 145 -0.49 -7.22 -10.34
N HIS A 146 -0.63 -8.54 -10.25
CA HIS A 146 -0.12 -9.43 -11.31
C HIS A 146 -0.94 -9.32 -12.60
N ALA A 147 -2.26 -9.06 -12.51
CA ALA A 147 -3.10 -8.84 -13.67
C ALA A 147 -2.69 -7.57 -14.45
N LEU A 148 -2.41 -6.47 -13.75
CA LEU A 148 -1.91 -5.25 -14.35
C LEU A 148 -0.48 -5.40 -14.90
N ALA A 149 0.38 -6.15 -14.21
CA ALA A 149 1.75 -6.42 -14.68
C ALA A 149 1.76 -7.10 -16.06
N VAL A 150 0.85 -8.06 -16.27
CA VAL A 150 0.68 -8.74 -17.56
C VAL A 150 0.06 -7.80 -18.60
N SER A 151 -0.97 -7.06 -18.25
CA SER A 151 -1.66 -6.13 -19.18
C SER A 151 -0.78 -4.96 -19.62
N LEU A 152 0.17 -4.54 -18.77
CA LEU A 152 1.07 -3.41 -19.02
C LEU A 152 2.49 -3.87 -19.43
N ALA A 153 2.65 -5.14 -19.79
CA ALA A 153 3.94 -5.73 -20.14
C ALA A 153 4.73 -4.87 -21.15
N GLY A 154 6.02 -4.65 -20.85
CA GLY A 154 6.91 -3.82 -21.66
C GLY A 154 6.71 -2.31 -21.55
N LYS A 155 5.70 -1.85 -20.79
CA LYS A 155 5.40 -0.42 -20.62
C LYS A 155 5.60 0.05 -19.18
N VAL A 156 5.00 -0.65 -18.22
CA VAL A 156 4.99 -0.29 -16.80
C VAL A 156 5.24 -1.54 -15.99
N ARG A 157 6.13 -1.48 -15.01
CA ARG A 157 6.26 -2.55 -14.01
C ARG A 157 5.24 -2.33 -12.90
N VAL A 158 4.58 -3.40 -12.48
CA VAL A 158 3.57 -3.33 -11.43
C VAL A 158 3.90 -4.35 -10.34
N ASN A 159 4.14 -3.89 -9.13
CA ASN A 159 4.42 -4.74 -7.98
C ASN A 159 3.60 -4.30 -6.78
N SER A 160 3.50 -5.16 -5.78
CA SER A 160 2.92 -4.83 -4.49
C SER A 160 3.89 -5.11 -3.35
N ILE A 161 3.69 -4.38 -2.27
CA ILE A 161 4.36 -4.61 -0.98
C ILE A 161 3.28 -5.00 0.02
N SER A 162 3.52 -6.06 0.79
CA SER A 162 2.68 -6.48 1.90
C SER A 162 3.39 -6.18 3.23
N PRO A 163 3.13 -4.99 3.84
CA PRO A 163 3.66 -4.67 5.15
C PRO A 163 3.08 -5.58 6.22
N GLY A 164 3.90 -5.92 7.22
CA GLY A 164 3.44 -6.43 8.50
C GLY A 164 3.01 -5.32 9.45
N TRP A 165 3.35 -5.44 10.73
CA TRP A 165 3.09 -4.38 11.70
C TRP A 165 4.11 -3.24 11.55
N ILE A 166 3.61 -2.06 11.20
CA ILE A 166 4.39 -0.84 11.01
C ILE A 166 3.96 0.22 12.03
N ASP A 167 4.89 0.70 12.84
CA ASP A 167 4.66 1.79 13.80
C ASP A 167 4.62 3.15 13.08
N THR A 168 3.42 3.60 12.77
CA THR A 168 3.19 4.92 12.14
C THR A 168 3.04 6.07 13.14
N LYS A 169 3.07 5.78 14.45
CA LYS A 169 2.85 6.76 15.54
C LYS A 169 4.08 7.01 16.41
N ASN A 170 5.19 6.33 16.10
CA ASN A 170 6.44 6.41 16.86
C ASN A 170 6.29 5.99 18.33
N ASN A 171 5.55 4.90 18.58
CA ASN A 171 5.28 4.37 19.93
C ASN A 171 6.50 3.64 20.55
N HIS A 172 7.51 3.32 19.74
CA HIS A 172 8.72 2.62 20.18
C HIS A 172 8.44 1.29 20.92
N TYR A 173 7.69 0.40 20.28
CA TYR A 173 7.34 -0.92 20.80
C TYR A 173 8.58 -1.74 21.22
N ARG A 174 8.48 -2.44 22.37
CA ARG A 174 9.56 -3.22 22.97
C ARG A 174 9.01 -4.55 23.52
N GLY A 175 9.90 -5.40 24.05
CA GLY A 175 9.51 -6.67 24.67
C GLY A 175 8.78 -7.60 23.69
N ALA A 176 7.64 -8.16 24.07
CA ALA A 176 6.89 -9.11 23.29
C ALA A 176 6.48 -8.55 21.90
N ASP A 177 6.09 -7.28 21.84
CA ASP A 177 5.73 -6.62 20.58
C ASP A 177 6.88 -6.58 19.56
N ALA A 178 8.08 -6.32 20.04
CA ALA A 178 9.28 -6.35 19.19
C ALA A 178 9.69 -7.79 18.85
N ASN A 179 9.71 -8.66 19.88
CA ASN A 179 10.27 -10.00 19.78
C ASN A 179 9.40 -10.99 18.98
N GLN A 180 8.11 -10.70 18.74
CA GLN A 180 7.30 -11.49 17.83
C GLN A 180 7.75 -11.37 16.36
N HIS A 181 8.63 -10.42 16.05
CA HIS A 181 9.24 -10.29 14.74
C HIS A 181 10.65 -10.89 14.77
N PRO A 182 11.02 -11.86 13.93
CA PRO A 182 12.39 -12.36 13.80
C PRO A 182 13.44 -11.25 13.62
N ALA A 183 13.06 -10.13 13.01
CA ALA A 183 13.92 -8.93 12.91
C ALA A 183 14.16 -8.20 14.25
N GLY A 184 13.53 -8.62 15.36
CA GLY A 184 13.72 -8.07 16.70
C GLY A 184 13.10 -6.68 16.92
N ARG A 185 12.24 -6.21 16.03
CA ARG A 185 11.56 -4.92 16.13
C ARG A 185 10.29 -4.85 15.31
N VAL A 186 9.38 -3.97 15.70
CA VAL A 186 8.26 -3.53 14.85
C VAL A 186 8.83 -2.72 13.68
N GLY A 187 8.21 -2.83 12.51
CA GLY A 187 8.61 -2.07 11.33
C GLY A 187 8.33 -0.57 11.47
N THR A 188 8.99 0.20 10.62
CA THR A 188 8.79 1.67 10.52
C THR A 188 8.29 2.03 9.12
N PRO A 189 7.69 3.20 8.92
CA PRO A 189 7.34 3.68 7.58
C PRO A 189 8.51 3.68 6.60
N LEU A 190 9.72 3.94 7.09
CA LEU A 190 10.93 3.96 6.27
C LEU A 190 11.28 2.57 5.70
N ASP A 191 10.99 1.48 6.41
CA ASP A 191 11.20 0.12 5.90
C ASP A 191 10.40 -0.11 4.60
N ILE A 192 9.17 0.42 4.56
CA ILE A 192 8.30 0.33 3.39
C ILE A 192 8.74 1.32 2.30
N ALA A 193 9.03 2.57 2.67
CA ALA A 193 9.47 3.59 1.72
C ALA A 193 10.75 3.17 0.98
N ASN A 194 11.71 2.54 1.65
CA ASN A 194 12.93 2.01 1.02
C ASN A 194 12.62 0.97 -0.06
N MET A 195 11.67 0.06 0.19
CA MET A 195 11.26 -0.92 -0.81
C MET A 195 10.50 -0.26 -1.97
N VAL A 196 9.64 0.72 -1.70
CA VAL A 196 8.98 1.52 -2.75
C VAL A 196 10.02 2.16 -3.67
N LEU A 197 11.03 2.84 -3.10
CA LEU A 197 12.11 3.43 -3.87
C LEU A 197 12.87 2.40 -4.69
N TYR A 198 13.19 1.25 -4.10
CA TYR A 198 13.85 0.16 -4.83
C TYR A 198 13.01 -0.31 -6.02
N LEU A 199 11.72 -0.59 -5.82
CA LEU A 199 10.81 -1.03 -6.88
C LEU A 199 10.57 0.04 -7.97
N CYS A 200 10.69 1.32 -7.62
CA CYS A 200 10.63 2.43 -8.57
C CYS A 200 11.95 2.66 -9.32
N SER A 201 13.04 2.08 -8.88
CA SER A 201 14.37 2.24 -9.48
C SER A 201 14.59 1.33 -10.70
N GLU A 202 15.60 1.65 -11.50
CA GLU A 202 16.07 0.81 -12.62
C GLU A 202 16.65 -0.53 -12.13
N GLN A 203 17.12 -0.60 -10.89
CA GLN A 203 17.66 -1.82 -10.29
C GLN A 203 16.60 -2.93 -10.17
N ALA A 204 15.31 -2.55 -10.09
CA ALA A 204 14.19 -3.48 -10.08
C ALA A 204 13.65 -3.78 -11.50
N GLY A 205 14.44 -3.54 -12.55
CA GLY A 205 14.00 -3.64 -13.95
C GLY A 205 13.48 -5.01 -14.38
N PHE A 206 13.82 -6.08 -13.65
CA PHE A 206 13.33 -7.44 -13.92
C PHE A 206 12.32 -7.94 -12.88
N ILE A 207 11.77 -7.04 -12.04
CA ILE A 207 10.76 -7.36 -11.04
C ILE A 207 9.43 -6.74 -11.48
N THR A 208 8.44 -7.58 -11.78
CA THR A 208 7.07 -7.18 -12.10
C THR A 208 6.10 -8.31 -11.81
N GLY A 209 4.91 -7.99 -11.32
CA GLY A 209 3.88 -8.94 -10.94
C GLY A 209 4.04 -9.52 -9.53
N GLU A 210 5.06 -9.10 -8.78
CA GLU A 210 5.41 -9.64 -7.48
C GLU A 210 4.68 -8.94 -6.33
N ASN A 211 4.45 -9.71 -5.25
CA ASN A 211 3.98 -9.21 -3.97
C ASN A 211 5.04 -9.50 -2.90
N ILE A 212 5.75 -8.46 -2.47
CA ILE A 212 6.90 -8.56 -1.58
C ILE A 212 6.47 -8.29 -0.15
N CYS A 213 6.61 -9.29 0.73
CA CYS A 213 6.31 -9.15 2.15
C CYS A 213 7.45 -8.44 2.88
N ILE A 214 7.10 -7.37 3.62
CA ILE A 214 8.03 -6.59 4.46
C ILE A 214 7.44 -6.53 5.86
N ASP A 215 7.71 -7.55 6.66
CA ASP A 215 7.05 -7.80 7.95
C ASP A 215 8.00 -8.20 9.08
N GLY A 216 9.31 -8.10 8.85
CA GLY A 216 10.32 -8.53 9.82
C GLY A 216 10.35 -10.03 10.06
N GLY A 217 9.76 -10.83 9.15
CA GLY A 217 9.69 -12.29 9.23
C GLY A 217 8.51 -12.82 10.05
N MET A 218 7.61 -11.95 10.52
CA MET A 218 6.50 -12.35 11.40
C MET A 218 5.59 -13.41 10.75
N THR A 219 5.28 -13.29 9.45
CA THR A 219 4.41 -14.26 8.75
C THR A 219 5.09 -15.60 8.43
N HIS A 220 6.40 -15.71 8.63
CA HIS A 220 7.16 -16.93 8.43
C HIS A 220 7.43 -17.70 9.73
N GLN A 221 7.19 -17.07 10.87
CA GLN A 221 7.44 -17.70 12.16
C GLN A 221 6.30 -18.66 12.51
N MET A 222 6.66 -19.94 12.69
CA MET A 222 5.73 -20.95 13.19
C MET A 222 5.84 -21.00 14.72
N ILE A 223 4.70 -20.92 15.41
CA ILE A 223 4.61 -20.96 16.87
C ILE A 223 3.55 -22.01 17.24
N TYR A 224 3.93 -22.94 18.12
CA TYR A 224 3.00 -23.92 18.69
C TYR A 224 2.53 -23.47 20.08
N HIS A 225 1.40 -24.03 20.52
CA HIS A 225 0.90 -23.79 21.88
C HIS A 225 1.98 -24.16 22.93
N GLY A 226 2.29 -23.22 23.80
CA GLY A 226 3.34 -23.33 24.81
C GLY A 226 4.71 -22.76 24.41
N ASP A 227 4.95 -22.53 23.11
CA ASP A 227 6.21 -21.92 22.64
C ASP A 227 6.25 -20.44 23.02
N PHE A 228 7.41 -19.97 23.44
CA PHE A 228 7.67 -18.55 23.76
C PHE A 228 6.65 -17.92 24.71
N GLY A 229 5.98 -18.74 25.54
CA GLY A 229 4.94 -18.28 26.45
C GLY A 229 3.57 -18.02 25.80
N TRP A 230 3.39 -18.40 24.53
CA TRP A 230 2.09 -18.32 23.90
C TRP A 230 1.17 -19.45 24.36
N HIS A 231 -0.02 -19.09 24.82
CA HIS A 231 -1.06 -20.04 25.22
C HIS A 231 -2.36 -19.70 24.50
N LEU A 232 -2.94 -20.70 23.84
CA LEU A 232 -4.30 -20.61 23.32
C LEU A 232 -5.27 -20.86 24.50
N GLU A 233 -6.00 -19.84 24.90
CA GLU A 233 -7.12 -20.00 25.81
C GLU A 233 -8.28 -20.64 25.05
N THR A 234 -8.67 -21.85 25.42
CA THR A 234 -9.91 -22.44 24.92
C THR A 234 -11.07 -21.67 25.51
N VAL A 235 -11.81 -20.95 24.66
CA VAL A 235 -13.12 -20.40 25.04
C VAL A 235 -13.97 -21.62 25.43
N GLY A 236 -14.37 -21.73 26.70
CA GLY A 236 -15.09 -22.89 27.20
C GLY A 236 -16.31 -23.19 26.35
N GLU A 237 -16.53 -24.48 26.07
CA GLU A 237 -17.76 -24.98 25.51
C GLU A 237 -18.89 -24.57 26.48
N SER A 238 -19.67 -23.56 26.08
CA SER A 238 -20.89 -23.14 26.78
C SER A 238 -22.12 -23.78 26.17
#